data_16500723f16fc2c4af186c0f8b1f715c
#
_entry.id   16500723f16fc2c4af186c0f8b1f715c
#
_cell.length_a   1.000
_cell.length_b   1.000
_cell.length_c   1.000
_cell.angle_alpha   90.00
_cell.angle_beta   90.00
_cell.angle_gamma   90.00
#
_symmetry.space_group_name_H-M   'P 1'
#
loop_
_entity.id
_entity.type
_entity.pdbx_description
1 polymer ?
#
loop_
_entity_poly.entity_id
_entity_poly.type
_entity_poly.pdbx_seq_one_letter_code
_entity_poly.pdbx_strand_id
1 'polypeptide(L)'
;MAKPTFRFIDLFAGIGGFHAVMKAFGGECVYAVEIDKAAAAVYDANWGLHGGESALGDITKDADDERGIMNIPEHDVLCAGFPCQPFSKSGSQRGMDEARGTLFYNIASIIKAHHPKVVLLENVRNLIGPRHEHEWHVIIKTLRQEGYHVSYKPAIFSPHLLPEHMGGTPQVRERVFITATYAPGRVPREADGSIAEMETGPAPVANMSKRFPRDQDNDDLFDPGHPDHGWDLDRLLDDSHNIDGCALTASEFLWIDAWDEFKTMMYDRTGEHLKGFPYWADSWRDFPEVEHLVRRRLPLLERDAVTGRYEPLGNMPAVWMPSRVTRPRIDPELPEWKKSHLRRNYDAFEAHWEDILAWAYRWGVYTDLFPASRRKLEWQAQDTKRLWDTLMHFRPSGIRAKRATYVPALVAITQTSIVGSRERRMSPLETARLQGLPDSFVFPDQKPAATYKQLGNGVAIGAVQHIFRQHLLRDAAILSNYQSDNVELPNGEPYDPDGVGKRLVEAAQKTGPAEVKKFLINHVPAIEQDWRNVGN
;
A
#
# COMPACT_ATOMS: atom_id res chain seq x y z
N MET A 1 -8.77 24.71 28.56
CA MET A 1 -8.74 24.15 27.19
C MET A 1 -10.16 23.69 26.85
N ALA A 2 -10.59 23.80 25.59
CA ALA A 2 -11.89 23.25 25.20
C ALA A 2 -11.90 21.73 25.37
N LYS A 3 -13.03 21.14 25.79
CA LYS A 3 -13.19 19.68 25.93
C LYS A 3 -12.97 19.03 24.54
N PRO A 4 -12.16 17.96 24.40
CA PRO A 4 -11.96 17.29 23.12
C PRO A 4 -13.29 16.71 22.60
N THR A 5 -13.38 16.54 21.29
CA THR A 5 -14.57 15.94 20.68
C THR A 5 -14.75 14.50 21.15
N PHE A 6 -13.66 13.74 21.22
CA PHE A 6 -13.58 12.37 21.71
C PHE A 6 -12.12 12.04 22.11
N ARG A 7 -11.92 10.94 22.84
CA ARG A 7 -10.60 10.38 23.15
C ARG A 7 -10.35 9.17 22.26
N PHE A 8 -9.12 9.00 21.80
CA PHE A 8 -8.76 7.83 20.99
C PHE A 8 -7.44 7.21 21.41
N ILE A 9 -7.29 5.94 21.05
CA ILE A 9 -6.02 5.22 21.12
C ILE A 9 -5.56 4.78 19.74
N ASP A 10 -4.24 4.75 19.50
CA ASP A 10 -3.60 4.34 18.25
C ASP A 10 -2.67 3.16 18.49
N LEU A 11 -3.12 1.95 18.14
CA LEU A 11 -2.39 0.71 18.35
C LEU A 11 -1.63 0.32 17.08
N PHE A 12 -0.38 -0.16 17.24
CA PHE A 12 0.52 -0.40 16.11
C PHE A 12 0.69 0.87 15.29
N ALA A 13 0.93 1.96 15.99
CA ALA A 13 0.73 3.33 15.51
C ALA A 13 1.62 3.71 14.32
N GLY A 14 2.73 2.98 14.09
CA GLY A 14 3.66 3.27 13.01
C GLY A 14 4.17 4.72 13.12
N ILE A 15 3.92 5.50 12.07
CA ILE A 15 4.27 6.92 12.03
C ILE A 15 3.04 7.84 12.26
N GLY A 16 1.90 7.30 12.73
CA GLY A 16 0.74 8.07 13.16
C GLY A 16 -0.27 8.41 12.05
N GLY A 17 -0.48 7.52 11.08
CA GLY A 17 -1.47 7.75 10.04
C GLY A 17 -2.91 7.81 10.56
N PHE A 18 -3.28 7.00 11.54
CA PHE A 18 -4.56 7.11 12.25
C PHE A 18 -4.60 8.37 13.12
N HIS A 19 -3.53 8.64 13.87
CA HIS A 19 -3.42 9.84 14.70
C HIS A 19 -3.75 11.11 13.90
N ALA A 20 -3.16 11.25 12.73
CA ALA A 20 -3.37 12.38 11.82
C ALA A 20 -4.86 12.65 11.56
N VAL A 21 -5.61 11.59 11.24
CA VAL A 21 -7.05 11.70 10.95
C VAL A 21 -7.84 11.97 12.23
N MET A 22 -7.60 11.22 13.30
CA MET A 22 -8.36 11.37 14.55
C MET A 22 -8.19 12.78 15.13
N LYS A 23 -6.99 13.35 15.08
CA LYS A 23 -6.74 14.74 15.50
C LYS A 23 -7.49 15.75 14.63
N ALA A 24 -7.50 15.56 13.32
CA ALA A 24 -8.24 16.45 12.40
C ALA A 24 -9.75 16.44 12.68
N PHE A 25 -10.30 15.33 13.19
CA PHE A 25 -11.69 15.23 13.65
C PHE A 25 -11.92 15.76 15.09
N GLY A 26 -10.89 16.35 15.71
CA GLY A 26 -10.97 16.94 17.05
C GLY A 26 -10.75 15.95 18.18
N GLY A 27 -10.19 14.78 17.89
CA GLY A 27 -9.86 13.76 18.89
C GLY A 27 -8.62 14.11 19.71
N GLU A 28 -8.55 13.59 20.93
CA GLU A 28 -7.37 13.60 21.80
C GLU A 28 -6.79 12.19 21.90
N CYS A 29 -5.50 12.05 21.59
CA CYS A 29 -4.80 10.78 21.75
C CYS A 29 -4.47 10.59 23.24
N VAL A 30 -5.02 9.54 23.83
CA VAL A 30 -4.77 9.22 25.25
C VAL A 30 -3.80 8.05 25.42
N TYR A 31 -3.54 7.29 24.35
CA TYR A 31 -2.57 6.22 24.33
C TYR A 31 -2.17 5.89 22.89
N ALA A 32 -0.88 5.66 22.67
CA ALA A 32 -0.37 5.11 21.43
C ALA A 32 0.75 4.10 21.70
N VAL A 33 0.86 3.07 20.87
CA VAL A 33 1.90 2.05 21.03
C VAL A 33 2.47 1.59 19.69
N GLU A 34 3.81 1.61 19.59
CA GLU A 34 4.59 1.13 18.44
C GLU A 34 5.86 0.42 18.94
N ILE A 35 6.12 -0.78 18.45
CA ILE A 35 7.26 -1.59 18.87
C ILE A 35 8.56 -1.26 18.10
N ASP A 36 8.44 -0.76 16.86
CA ASP A 36 9.60 -0.33 16.06
C ASP A 36 10.10 1.01 16.57
N LYS A 37 11.28 1.00 17.19
CA LYS A 37 11.89 2.19 17.78
C LYS A 37 12.02 3.37 16.81
N ALA A 38 12.36 3.10 15.55
CA ALA A 38 12.51 4.17 14.57
C ALA A 38 11.16 4.76 14.16
N ALA A 39 10.10 3.93 14.06
CA ALA A 39 8.76 4.41 13.77
C ALA A 39 8.19 5.20 14.96
N ALA A 40 8.37 4.73 16.17
CA ALA A 40 7.97 5.46 17.39
C ALA A 40 8.65 6.84 17.48
N ALA A 41 9.95 6.93 17.15
CA ALA A 41 10.65 8.22 17.12
C ALA A 41 10.06 9.20 16.08
N VAL A 42 9.62 8.70 14.91
CA VAL A 42 8.91 9.52 13.92
C VAL A 42 7.54 9.94 14.45
N TYR A 43 6.82 9.03 15.10
CA TYR A 43 5.53 9.33 15.73
C TYR A 43 5.68 10.44 16.77
N ASP A 44 6.61 10.30 17.71
CA ASP A 44 6.85 11.26 18.80
C ASP A 44 7.27 12.63 18.27
N ALA A 45 8.08 12.67 17.20
CA ALA A 45 8.53 13.93 16.59
C ALA A 45 7.38 14.74 15.96
N ASN A 46 6.32 14.10 15.49
CA ASN A 46 5.21 14.76 14.79
C ASN A 46 3.98 14.98 15.68
N TRP A 47 3.68 14.05 16.57
CA TRP A 47 2.41 14.06 17.28
C TRP A 47 2.57 14.33 18.76
N GLY A 48 3.57 13.72 19.41
CA GLY A 48 3.74 13.74 20.85
C GLY A 48 2.54 13.15 21.60
N LEU A 49 2.79 12.54 22.73
CA LEU A 49 1.73 12.10 23.64
C LEU A 49 1.56 13.09 24.79
N HIS A 50 0.39 13.05 25.44
CA HIS A 50 0.12 13.87 26.60
C HIS A 50 1.14 13.56 27.70
N GLY A 51 1.74 14.60 28.32
CA GLY A 51 2.77 14.43 29.34
C GLY A 51 4.18 14.14 28.85
N GLY A 52 4.43 14.10 27.53
CA GLY A 52 5.76 13.84 26.95
C GLY A 52 6.13 12.36 26.95
N GLU A 53 5.16 11.46 27.05
CA GLU A 53 5.35 10.03 26.90
C GLU A 53 5.70 9.68 25.45
N SER A 54 6.43 8.57 25.27
CA SER A 54 6.77 8.04 23.94
C SER A 54 5.78 6.97 23.52
N ALA A 55 5.48 6.91 22.22
CA ALA A 55 4.72 5.80 21.64
C ALA A 55 5.49 4.47 21.64
N LEU A 56 6.79 4.45 21.98
CA LEU A 56 7.57 3.22 22.01
C LEU A 56 7.08 2.26 23.09
N GLY A 57 6.53 1.12 22.70
CA GLY A 57 5.99 0.14 23.64
C GLY A 57 5.68 -1.20 23.00
N ASP A 58 5.25 -2.12 23.83
CA ASP A 58 4.83 -3.47 23.46
C ASP A 58 3.43 -3.72 24.03
N ILE A 59 2.43 -3.74 23.17
CA ILE A 59 1.02 -3.91 23.54
C ILE A 59 0.76 -5.16 24.39
N THR A 60 1.56 -6.21 24.24
CA THR A 60 1.42 -7.44 25.01
C THR A 60 1.74 -7.28 26.50
N LYS A 61 2.36 -6.16 26.88
CA LYS A 61 2.65 -5.80 28.25
C LYS A 61 1.60 -4.91 28.88
N ASP A 62 0.76 -4.27 28.03
CA ASP A 62 -0.22 -3.28 28.49
C ASP A 62 -1.66 -3.81 28.43
N ALA A 63 -1.92 -4.83 27.61
CA ALA A 63 -3.24 -5.43 27.48
C ALA A 63 -3.16 -6.95 27.33
N ASP A 64 -3.53 -7.68 28.38
CA ASP A 64 -3.60 -9.14 28.41
C ASP A 64 -4.66 -9.58 29.42
N ASP A 65 -5.84 -9.99 28.95
CA ASP A 65 -6.97 -10.40 29.79
C ASP A 65 -6.66 -11.65 30.64
N GLU A 66 -5.86 -12.59 30.12
CA GLU A 66 -5.48 -13.80 30.87
C GLU A 66 -4.58 -13.50 32.07
N ARG A 67 -3.72 -12.50 31.93
CA ARG A 67 -2.82 -12.05 32.98
C ARG A 67 -3.44 -10.98 33.89
N GLY A 68 -4.66 -10.53 33.57
CA GLY A 68 -5.30 -9.43 34.26
C GLY A 68 -4.59 -8.09 34.07
N ILE A 69 -3.90 -7.89 32.97
CA ILE A 69 -3.18 -6.65 32.64
C ILE A 69 -4.06 -5.78 31.76
N MET A 70 -4.37 -4.57 32.19
CA MET A 70 -5.09 -3.56 31.41
C MET A 70 -4.60 -2.17 31.83
N ASN A 71 -3.51 -1.73 31.19
CA ASN A 71 -2.89 -0.42 31.44
C ASN A 71 -3.36 0.63 30.40
N ILE A 72 -4.43 0.35 29.68
CA ILE A 72 -4.97 1.21 28.63
C ILE A 72 -5.99 2.18 29.26
N PRO A 73 -5.88 3.50 29.04
CA PRO A 73 -6.85 4.46 29.57
C PRO A 73 -8.20 4.39 28.85
N GLU A 74 -9.23 4.92 29.49
CA GLU A 74 -10.57 5.07 28.92
C GLU A 74 -10.54 5.89 27.63
N HIS A 75 -11.20 5.42 26.61
CA HIS A 75 -11.23 6.01 25.27
C HIS A 75 -12.56 5.74 24.54
N ASP A 76 -12.85 6.57 23.57
CA ASP A 76 -14.10 6.51 22.79
C ASP A 76 -13.90 5.84 21.42
N VAL A 77 -12.69 5.93 20.86
CA VAL A 77 -12.34 5.37 19.54
C VAL A 77 -11.05 4.57 19.66
N LEU A 78 -11.07 3.34 19.16
CA LEU A 78 -9.91 2.47 19.04
C LEU A 78 -9.50 2.37 17.57
N CYS A 79 -8.25 2.74 17.26
CA CYS A 79 -7.63 2.56 15.96
C CYS A 79 -6.51 1.53 16.02
N ALA A 80 -6.42 0.61 15.06
CA ALA A 80 -5.34 -0.37 14.99
C ALA A 80 -5.03 -0.83 13.56
N GLY A 81 -3.76 -0.67 13.15
CA GLY A 81 -3.19 -1.25 11.92
C GLY A 81 -2.36 -2.48 12.26
N PHE A 82 -3.00 -3.59 12.64
CA PHE A 82 -2.32 -4.75 13.18
C PHE A 82 -1.75 -5.68 12.09
N PRO A 83 -0.63 -6.40 12.36
CA PRO A 83 -0.05 -7.33 11.40
C PRO A 83 -0.95 -8.56 11.19
N CYS A 84 -1.01 -9.05 9.93
CA CYS A 84 -1.72 -10.29 9.61
C CYS A 84 -0.93 -11.50 10.14
N GLN A 85 -1.44 -12.13 11.18
CA GLN A 85 -0.89 -13.34 11.80
C GLN A 85 -1.90 -14.47 11.70
N PRO A 86 -1.48 -15.71 11.43
CA PRO A 86 -2.38 -16.87 11.43
C PRO A 86 -2.87 -17.16 12.86
N PHE A 87 -4.17 -17.45 12.99
CA PHE A 87 -4.77 -17.84 14.27
C PHE A 87 -4.60 -19.36 14.50
N SER A 88 -4.67 -19.78 15.77
CA SER A 88 -4.60 -21.20 16.11
C SER A 88 -5.85 -21.93 15.62
N LYS A 89 -5.67 -23.05 14.90
CA LYS A 89 -6.76 -23.91 14.44
C LYS A 89 -7.23 -24.92 15.49
N SER A 90 -6.60 -24.97 16.66
CA SER A 90 -6.91 -25.91 17.73
C SER A 90 -7.70 -25.22 18.83
N GLY A 91 -9.03 -25.26 18.77
CA GLY A 91 -9.90 -24.75 19.82
C GLY A 91 -11.37 -24.89 19.46
N SER A 92 -12.23 -25.04 20.48
CA SER A 92 -13.67 -25.07 20.32
C SER A 92 -14.20 -23.66 20.06
N GLN A 93 -14.39 -23.27 18.83
CA GLN A 93 -15.20 -22.15 18.26
C GLN A 93 -15.64 -21.00 19.22
N ARG A 94 -14.74 -20.44 20.02
CA ARG A 94 -15.06 -19.41 21.02
C ARG A 94 -14.40 -18.05 20.73
N GLY A 95 -14.33 -17.62 19.48
CA GLY A 95 -13.91 -16.26 19.09
C GLY A 95 -12.58 -15.84 19.70
N MET A 96 -12.63 -15.16 20.85
CA MET A 96 -11.43 -14.62 21.53
C MET A 96 -10.43 -15.70 21.94
N ASP A 97 -10.88 -16.92 22.31
CA ASP A 97 -9.98 -18.04 22.65
C ASP A 97 -9.17 -18.52 21.43
N GLU A 98 -9.73 -18.41 20.23
CA GLU A 98 -9.03 -18.78 18.99
C GLU A 98 -7.99 -17.72 18.59
N ALA A 99 -8.19 -16.47 19.01
CA ALA A 99 -7.25 -15.38 18.78
C ALA A 99 -6.04 -15.39 19.73
N ARG A 100 -6.05 -16.22 20.77
CA ARG A 100 -4.96 -16.29 21.78
C ARG A 100 -3.59 -16.50 21.13
N GLY A 101 -2.61 -15.78 21.67
CA GLY A 101 -1.25 -15.79 21.13
C GLY A 101 -1.05 -14.94 19.87
N THR A 102 -2.07 -14.22 19.41
CA THR A 102 -1.96 -13.23 18.34
C THR A 102 -2.12 -11.82 18.88
N LEU A 103 -1.64 -10.84 18.12
CA LEU A 103 -1.79 -9.42 18.49
C LEU A 103 -3.26 -8.94 18.42
N PHE A 104 -4.12 -9.61 17.66
CA PHE A 104 -5.55 -9.35 17.69
C PHE A 104 -6.18 -9.69 19.05
N TYR A 105 -5.65 -10.67 19.77
CA TYR A 105 -6.11 -10.99 21.14
C TYR A 105 -5.96 -9.79 22.08
N ASN A 106 -4.85 -9.06 22.01
CA ASN A 106 -4.65 -7.86 22.83
C ASN A 106 -5.66 -6.76 22.47
N ILE A 107 -5.96 -6.57 21.16
CA ILE A 107 -7.03 -5.66 20.71
C ILE A 107 -8.38 -6.09 21.29
N ALA A 108 -8.72 -7.38 21.21
CA ALA A 108 -9.98 -7.91 21.73
C ALA A 108 -10.10 -7.75 23.25
N SER A 109 -8.99 -7.91 23.99
CA SER A 109 -8.91 -7.68 25.45
C SER A 109 -9.23 -6.22 25.79
N ILE A 110 -8.71 -5.26 25.05
CA ILE A 110 -9.01 -3.82 25.22
C ILE A 110 -10.48 -3.54 24.91
N ILE A 111 -10.99 -4.06 23.79
CA ILE A 111 -12.39 -3.90 23.38
C ILE A 111 -13.34 -4.43 24.46
N LYS A 112 -13.06 -5.59 25.03
CA LYS A 112 -13.82 -6.21 26.11
C LYS A 112 -13.80 -5.38 27.39
N ALA A 113 -12.66 -4.78 27.73
CA ALA A 113 -12.50 -4.00 28.95
C ALA A 113 -13.17 -2.61 28.88
N HIS A 114 -13.05 -1.93 27.74
CA HIS A 114 -13.40 -0.50 27.60
C HIS A 114 -14.63 -0.24 26.74
N HIS A 115 -15.06 -1.18 25.91
CA HIS A 115 -16.19 -1.01 24.98
C HIS A 115 -16.18 0.35 24.24
N PRO A 116 -15.08 0.71 23.52
CA PRO A 116 -15.04 1.98 22.80
C PRO A 116 -16.22 2.14 21.84
N LYS A 117 -16.74 3.37 21.69
CA LYS A 117 -17.90 3.66 20.84
C LYS A 117 -17.70 3.26 19.38
N VAL A 118 -16.47 3.44 18.89
CA VAL A 118 -16.08 3.09 17.52
C VAL A 118 -14.76 2.33 17.54
N VAL A 119 -14.72 1.23 16.79
CA VAL A 119 -13.51 0.46 16.51
C VAL A 119 -13.21 0.58 15.02
N LEU A 120 -11.98 0.96 14.68
CA LEU A 120 -11.45 1.08 13.32
C LEU A 120 -10.16 0.26 13.19
N LEU A 121 -10.27 -0.88 12.52
CA LEU A 121 -9.13 -1.76 12.26
C LEU A 121 -8.75 -1.72 10.78
N GLU A 122 -7.46 -1.80 10.49
CA GLU A 122 -6.93 -1.90 9.14
C GLU A 122 -6.02 -3.12 9.00
N ASN A 123 -6.05 -3.73 7.82
CA ASN A 123 -5.13 -4.81 7.49
C ASN A 123 -4.90 -4.89 5.97
N VAL A 124 -3.91 -5.69 5.58
CA VAL A 124 -3.68 -6.00 4.17
C VAL A 124 -4.86 -6.77 3.55
N ARG A 125 -5.13 -6.55 2.26
CA ARG A 125 -6.22 -7.22 1.53
C ARG A 125 -6.19 -8.75 1.68
N ASN A 126 -5.01 -9.34 1.89
CA ASN A 126 -4.87 -10.79 2.02
C ASN A 126 -5.62 -11.38 3.23
N LEU A 127 -5.96 -10.58 4.25
CA LEU A 127 -6.76 -11.02 5.40
C LEU A 127 -8.13 -11.59 4.99
N ILE A 128 -8.67 -11.16 3.87
CA ILE A 128 -9.94 -11.69 3.32
C ILE A 128 -9.70 -12.70 2.19
N GLY A 129 -8.47 -13.13 1.98
CA GLY A 129 -8.14 -14.16 1.02
C GLY A 129 -8.51 -15.56 1.53
N PRO A 130 -8.63 -16.56 0.61
CA PRO A 130 -9.08 -17.91 0.98
C PRO A 130 -8.22 -18.61 2.05
N ARG A 131 -6.99 -18.14 2.26
CA ARG A 131 -6.08 -18.70 3.28
C ARG A 131 -6.34 -18.14 4.69
N HIS A 132 -7.03 -17.02 4.80
CA HIS A 132 -7.30 -16.28 6.03
C HIS A 132 -8.80 -16.10 6.31
N GLU A 133 -9.64 -16.89 5.68
CA GLU A 133 -11.09 -16.86 5.88
C GLU A 133 -11.45 -17.13 7.35
N HIS A 134 -10.72 -18.05 7.98
CA HIS A 134 -10.89 -18.36 9.39
C HIS A 134 -10.58 -17.15 10.28
N GLU A 135 -9.46 -16.47 10.06
CA GLU A 135 -9.06 -15.29 10.81
C GLU A 135 -10.10 -14.16 10.67
N TRP A 136 -10.62 -13.97 9.45
CA TRP A 136 -11.70 -13.02 9.20
C TRP A 136 -12.95 -13.33 10.04
N HIS A 137 -13.37 -14.58 10.03
CA HIS A 137 -14.51 -15.05 10.81
C HIS A 137 -14.33 -14.84 12.32
N VAL A 138 -13.15 -15.16 12.85
CA VAL A 138 -12.84 -14.98 14.28
C VAL A 138 -12.92 -13.51 14.67
N ILE A 139 -12.35 -12.60 13.87
CA ILE A 139 -12.39 -11.17 14.13
C ILE A 139 -13.82 -10.64 14.20
N ILE A 140 -14.64 -10.93 13.16
CA ILE A 140 -16.03 -10.44 13.11
C ILE A 140 -16.88 -11.04 14.24
N LYS A 141 -16.71 -12.34 14.51
CA LYS A 141 -17.42 -13.02 15.58
C LYS A 141 -17.07 -12.43 16.95
N THR A 142 -15.79 -12.20 17.22
CA THR A 142 -15.32 -11.57 18.47
C THR A 142 -15.95 -10.20 18.67
N LEU A 143 -15.90 -9.33 17.64
CA LEU A 143 -16.53 -8.00 17.73
C LEU A 143 -18.04 -8.08 18.01
N ARG A 144 -18.75 -9.01 17.38
CA ARG A 144 -20.18 -9.21 17.65
C ARG A 144 -20.44 -9.73 19.06
N GLN A 145 -19.60 -10.64 19.56
CA GLN A 145 -19.70 -11.15 20.95
C GLN A 145 -19.54 -10.04 21.98
N GLU A 146 -18.67 -9.07 21.69
CA GLU A 146 -18.46 -7.88 22.54
C GLU A 146 -19.52 -6.78 22.29
N GLY A 147 -20.60 -7.06 21.56
CA GLY A 147 -21.73 -6.14 21.40
C GLY A 147 -21.61 -5.15 20.24
N TYR A 148 -20.73 -5.39 19.29
CA TYR A 148 -20.52 -4.46 18.18
C TYR A 148 -21.38 -4.74 16.94
N HIS A 149 -21.99 -3.67 16.43
CA HIS A 149 -22.62 -3.62 15.11
C HIS A 149 -21.56 -3.50 14.04
N VAL A 150 -21.24 -4.60 13.37
CA VAL A 150 -20.15 -4.71 12.40
C VAL A 150 -20.60 -5.42 11.13
N SER A 151 -20.13 -4.93 9.96
CA SER A 151 -20.36 -5.59 8.68
C SER A 151 -19.57 -6.90 8.60
N TYR A 152 -20.22 -7.98 8.17
CA TYR A 152 -19.51 -9.18 7.78
C TYR A 152 -18.75 -9.00 6.47
N LYS A 153 -19.35 -8.30 5.52
CA LYS A 153 -18.68 -8.01 4.25
C LYS A 153 -17.57 -7.00 4.46
N PRO A 154 -16.34 -7.29 3.97
CA PRO A 154 -15.20 -6.41 4.18
C PRO A 154 -15.36 -5.08 3.43
N ALA A 155 -14.95 -3.98 4.06
CA ALA A 155 -14.73 -2.72 3.38
C ALA A 155 -13.33 -2.72 2.76
N ILE A 156 -13.23 -2.89 1.44
CA ILE A 156 -11.96 -2.82 0.70
C ILE A 156 -11.85 -1.46 0.07
N PHE A 157 -10.72 -0.80 0.32
CA PHE A 157 -10.50 0.54 -0.18
C PHE A 157 -9.05 0.81 -0.58
N SER A 158 -8.86 1.75 -1.53
CA SER A 158 -7.54 2.19 -1.99
C SER A 158 -7.56 3.70 -2.29
N PRO A 159 -6.58 4.48 -1.85
CA PRO A 159 -6.58 5.93 -1.96
C PRO A 159 -6.65 6.44 -3.41
N HIS A 160 -6.14 5.68 -4.39
CA HIS A 160 -6.19 6.11 -5.80
C HIS A 160 -7.61 6.20 -6.39
N LEU A 161 -8.61 5.64 -5.70
CA LEU A 161 -10.01 5.69 -6.13
C LEU A 161 -10.70 7.01 -5.82
N LEU A 162 -10.11 7.83 -4.94
CA LEU A 162 -10.59 9.17 -4.66
C LEU A 162 -9.84 10.19 -5.52
N PRO A 163 -10.50 11.21 -6.06
CA PRO A 163 -9.79 12.37 -6.62
C PRO A 163 -9.04 13.14 -5.53
N GLU A 164 -8.08 13.98 -5.92
CA GLU A 164 -7.22 14.70 -4.97
C GLU A 164 -8.02 15.55 -3.97
N HIS A 165 -9.05 16.28 -4.44
CA HIS A 165 -9.88 17.13 -3.58
C HIS A 165 -10.67 16.34 -2.52
N MET A 166 -10.86 15.03 -2.72
CA MET A 166 -11.46 14.12 -1.74
C MET A 166 -10.41 13.40 -0.86
N GLY A 167 -9.17 13.85 -0.89
CA GLY A 167 -8.07 13.28 -0.10
C GLY A 167 -7.42 12.05 -0.73
N GLY A 168 -7.71 11.78 -2.00
CA GLY A 168 -7.05 10.72 -2.74
C GLY A 168 -5.58 11.00 -3.01
N THR A 169 -4.83 9.94 -3.27
CA THR A 169 -3.44 9.99 -3.71
C THR A 169 -3.19 8.95 -4.80
N PRO A 170 -2.26 9.18 -5.75
CA PRO A 170 -2.01 8.29 -6.87
C PRO A 170 -1.26 7.01 -6.45
N GLN A 171 -1.79 6.31 -5.44
CA GLN A 171 -1.22 5.06 -4.95
C GLN A 171 -2.27 3.95 -4.94
N VAL A 172 -2.02 2.87 -5.69
CA VAL A 172 -2.84 1.65 -5.61
C VAL A 172 -2.44 0.89 -4.35
N ARG A 173 -3.15 1.15 -3.26
CA ARG A 173 -2.92 0.53 -1.94
C ARG A 173 -4.22 -0.04 -1.40
N GLU A 174 -4.57 -1.23 -1.87
CA GLU A 174 -5.77 -1.92 -1.39
C GLU A 174 -5.59 -2.37 0.05
N ARG A 175 -6.53 -1.96 0.92
CA ARG A 175 -6.57 -2.34 2.33
C ARG A 175 -7.98 -2.77 2.71
N VAL A 176 -8.05 -3.67 3.68
CA VAL A 176 -9.29 -4.06 4.34
C VAL A 176 -9.46 -3.20 5.58
N PHE A 177 -10.64 -2.61 5.71
CA PHE A 177 -11.05 -1.89 6.90
C PHE A 177 -12.21 -2.62 7.58
N ILE A 178 -12.12 -2.72 8.90
CA ILE A 178 -13.18 -3.23 9.75
C ILE A 178 -13.62 -2.05 10.61
N THR A 179 -14.88 -1.65 10.47
CA THR A 179 -15.47 -0.55 11.23
C THR A 179 -16.64 -1.08 12.03
N ALA A 180 -16.65 -0.82 13.33
CA ALA A 180 -17.67 -1.33 14.22
C ALA A 180 -18.12 -0.25 15.21
N THR A 181 -19.41 -0.22 15.53
CA THR A 181 -20.03 0.67 16.51
C THR A 181 -20.59 -0.16 17.66
N TYR A 182 -20.31 0.21 18.91
CA TYR A 182 -20.89 -0.48 20.07
C TYR A 182 -22.41 -0.29 20.10
N ALA A 183 -23.14 -1.36 19.93
CA ALA A 183 -24.60 -1.36 19.89
C ALA A 183 -25.14 -2.78 20.16
N PRO A 184 -25.07 -3.26 21.41
CA PRO A 184 -25.36 -4.66 21.75
C PRO A 184 -26.79 -5.07 21.36
N GLY A 185 -27.75 -4.17 21.40
CA GLY A 185 -29.12 -4.40 20.94
C GLY A 185 -29.31 -4.52 19.43
N ARG A 186 -28.27 -4.22 18.63
CA ARG A 186 -28.29 -4.28 17.15
C ARG A 186 -27.40 -5.40 16.59
N VAL A 187 -26.78 -6.20 17.47
CA VAL A 187 -26.03 -7.38 17.04
C VAL A 187 -27.00 -8.42 16.50
N PRO A 188 -26.81 -8.91 15.28
CA PRO A 188 -27.68 -9.95 14.71
C PRO A 188 -27.65 -11.23 15.58
N ARG A 189 -28.84 -11.78 15.89
CA ARG A 189 -28.99 -13.00 16.69
C ARG A 189 -29.91 -13.99 15.99
N GLU A 190 -29.63 -15.27 16.18
CA GLU A 190 -30.49 -16.38 15.80
C GLU A 190 -31.71 -16.51 16.75
N ALA A 191 -32.68 -17.33 16.39
CA ALA A 191 -33.88 -17.54 17.17
C ALA A 191 -33.61 -18.12 18.58
N ASP A 192 -32.50 -18.81 18.77
CA ASP A 192 -32.03 -19.35 20.06
C ASP A 192 -31.27 -18.33 20.91
N GLY A 193 -31.12 -17.09 20.43
CA GLY A 193 -30.38 -16.01 21.08
C GLY A 193 -28.87 -16.04 20.84
N SER A 194 -28.34 -17.04 20.16
CA SER A 194 -26.93 -17.05 19.74
C SER A 194 -26.66 -15.94 18.71
N ILE A 195 -25.38 -15.55 18.58
CA ILE A 195 -25.00 -14.56 17.56
C ILE A 195 -25.20 -15.18 16.18
N ALA A 196 -25.99 -14.48 15.33
CA ALA A 196 -26.30 -14.95 14.00
C ALA A 196 -25.03 -15.16 13.17
N GLU A 197 -25.00 -16.28 12.44
CA GLU A 197 -23.93 -16.54 11.50
C GLU A 197 -23.93 -15.50 10.37
N MET A 198 -22.87 -15.02 10.15
CA MET A 198 -22.02 -14.27 9.26
C MET A 198 -22.64 -13.36 8.17
N GLU A 199 -23.75 -13.68 7.48
CA GLU A 199 -24.19 -12.89 6.32
C GLU A 199 -25.04 -11.66 6.66
N THR A 200 -25.44 -11.52 7.91
CA THR A 200 -26.26 -10.44 8.44
C THR A 200 -25.40 -9.29 8.98
N GLY A 201 -25.93 -8.09 9.00
CA GLY A 201 -25.26 -6.90 9.54
C GLY A 201 -25.30 -5.71 8.58
N PRO A 202 -24.67 -4.59 8.95
CA PRO A 202 -24.69 -3.38 8.11
C PRO A 202 -23.93 -3.60 6.80
N ALA A 203 -24.25 -2.81 5.79
CA ALA A 203 -23.46 -2.75 4.57
C ALA A 203 -22.03 -2.23 4.86
N PRO A 204 -21.01 -2.70 4.14
CA PRO A 204 -19.66 -2.15 4.28
C PRO A 204 -19.65 -0.69 3.83
N VAL A 205 -18.83 0.12 4.49
CA VAL A 205 -18.72 1.57 4.22
C VAL A 205 -18.00 1.89 2.91
N ALA A 206 -17.31 0.93 2.32
CA ALA A 206 -16.70 1.03 1.01
C ALA A 206 -16.71 -0.32 0.30
N ASN A 207 -16.80 -0.29 -1.02
CA ASN A 207 -16.69 -1.49 -1.85
C ASN A 207 -16.01 -1.11 -3.16
N MET A 208 -14.80 -1.60 -3.41
CA MET A 208 -14.04 -1.35 -4.63
C MET A 208 -14.72 -1.82 -5.92
N SER A 209 -15.66 -2.76 -5.84
CA SER A 209 -16.42 -3.22 -7.03
C SER A 209 -17.42 -2.19 -7.55
N LYS A 210 -17.75 -1.18 -6.77
CA LYS A 210 -18.59 -0.07 -7.20
C LYS A 210 -17.68 1.12 -7.48
N ARG A 211 -17.66 1.58 -8.73
CA ARG A 211 -17.16 2.92 -9.05
C ARG A 211 -17.86 3.89 -8.11
N PHE A 212 -17.11 4.86 -7.55
CA PHE A 212 -17.72 5.89 -6.72
C PHE A 212 -18.97 6.44 -7.42
N PRO A 213 -20.06 6.68 -6.71
CA PRO A 213 -21.16 7.44 -7.27
C PRO A 213 -20.53 8.73 -7.81
N ARG A 214 -20.76 9.02 -9.08
CA ARG A 214 -20.42 10.33 -9.63
C ARG A 214 -21.09 11.34 -8.70
N ASP A 215 -20.31 12.27 -8.18
CA ASP A 215 -20.87 13.40 -7.49
C ASP A 215 -21.78 14.09 -8.51
N GLN A 216 -23.08 14.11 -8.27
CA GLN A 216 -24.07 14.59 -9.26
C GLN A 216 -23.91 16.09 -9.51
N ASP A 217 -23.17 16.78 -8.61
CA ASP A 217 -22.95 18.22 -8.67
C ASP A 217 -21.59 18.61 -9.28
N ASN A 218 -20.69 17.65 -9.48
CA ASN A 218 -19.40 17.88 -10.13
C ASN A 218 -19.25 16.89 -11.30
N ASP A 219 -19.29 17.42 -12.49
CA ASP A 219 -19.18 16.70 -13.78
C ASP A 219 -17.77 16.13 -14.02
N ASP A 220 -17.00 15.94 -12.97
CA ASP A 220 -15.65 15.43 -13.02
C ASP A 220 -15.67 13.92 -13.24
N LEU A 221 -15.40 13.58 -14.49
CA LEU A 221 -15.17 12.24 -15.01
C LEU A 221 -13.89 11.60 -14.44
N PHE A 222 -13.64 11.73 -13.11
CA PHE A 222 -12.43 11.14 -12.53
C PHE A 222 -12.42 9.62 -12.75
N ASP A 223 -11.47 9.17 -13.57
CA ASP A 223 -11.13 7.76 -13.77
C ASP A 223 -9.64 7.60 -13.48
N PRO A 224 -9.25 6.94 -12.39
CA PRO A 224 -7.85 6.80 -11.98
C PRO A 224 -6.89 6.31 -13.07
N GLY A 225 -7.40 5.55 -14.02
CA GLY A 225 -6.63 4.98 -15.12
C GLY A 225 -6.66 5.80 -16.41
N HIS A 226 -7.49 6.85 -16.48
CA HIS A 226 -7.65 7.63 -17.70
C HIS A 226 -6.51 8.65 -17.84
N PRO A 227 -5.90 8.82 -19.04
CA PRO A 227 -4.79 9.75 -19.23
C PRO A 227 -5.17 11.22 -18.98
N ASP A 228 -6.40 11.63 -19.35
CA ASP A 228 -6.83 13.03 -19.29
C ASP A 228 -7.73 13.34 -18.07
N HIS A 229 -8.34 12.31 -17.47
CA HIS A 229 -9.29 12.44 -16.36
C HIS A 229 -8.86 11.66 -15.12
N GLY A 230 -7.63 11.14 -15.11
CA GLY A 230 -7.06 10.38 -14.01
C GLY A 230 -6.04 11.18 -13.21
N TRP A 231 -5.12 10.44 -12.62
CA TRP A 231 -4.03 11.01 -11.84
C TRP A 231 -2.96 11.64 -12.73
N ASP A 232 -2.58 12.85 -12.40
CA ASP A 232 -1.37 13.50 -12.87
C ASP A 232 -0.28 13.32 -11.80
N LEU A 233 0.62 12.36 -12.03
CA LEU A 233 1.67 12.05 -11.08
C LEU A 233 2.70 13.17 -10.95
N ASP A 234 2.91 13.97 -12.01
CA ASP A 234 3.91 15.04 -12.01
C ASP A 234 3.62 16.10 -10.93
N ARG A 235 2.35 16.31 -10.55
CA ARG A 235 1.98 17.22 -9.45
C ARG A 235 2.52 16.80 -8.08
N LEU A 236 2.86 15.53 -7.91
CA LEU A 236 3.37 14.99 -6.65
C LEU A 236 4.88 14.93 -6.64
N LEU A 237 5.51 14.90 -7.82
CA LEU A 237 6.94 14.76 -7.99
C LEU A 237 7.66 16.10 -7.92
N ASP A 238 8.88 16.07 -7.38
CA ASP A 238 9.79 17.19 -7.46
C ASP A 238 10.42 17.26 -8.86
N ASP A 239 10.62 18.46 -9.40
CA ASP A 239 11.16 18.66 -10.75
C ASP A 239 12.64 18.26 -10.86
N SER A 240 13.35 18.19 -9.73
CA SER A 240 14.76 17.85 -9.72
C SER A 240 15.02 16.42 -10.19
N HIS A 241 15.97 16.28 -11.12
CA HIS A 241 16.54 14.98 -11.50
C HIS A 241 17.58 14.49 -10.49
N ASN A 242 18.17 15.40 -9.70
CA ASN A 242 19.21 15.10 -8.73
C ASN A 242 18.66 15.30 -7.32
N ILE A 243 18.27 14.23 -6.69
CA ILE A 243 17.91 14.16 -5.27
C ILE A 243 18.84 13.15 -4.61
N ASP A 244 19.48 13.56 -3.53
CA ASP A 244 20.44 12.72 -2.82
C ASP A 244 19.82 11.39 -2.40
N GLY A 245 20.54 10.30 -2.62
CA GLY A 245 20.08 8.94 -2.33
C GLY A 245 19.06 8.37 -3.30
N CYS A 246 18.60 9.14 -4.32
CA CYS A 246 17.61 8.69 -5.30
C CYS A 246 18.21 8.36 -6.68
N ALA A 247 19.49 8.62 -6.90
CA ALA A 247 20.18 8.34 -8.16
C ALA A 247 20.14 6.85 -8.52
N LEU A 248 20.06 6.57 -9.81
CA LEU A 248 20.23 5.23 -10.35
C LEU A 248 21.73 4.91 -10.49
N THR A 249 22.06 3.64 -10.31
CA THR A 249 23.40 3.12 -10.58
C THR A 249 23.64 2.96 -12.09
N ALA A 250 24.90 2.93 -12.53
CA ALA A 250 25.24 2.66 -13.92
C ALA A 250 24.64 1.35 -14.46
N SER A 251 24.55 0.31 -13.62
CA SER A 251 23.91 -0.94 -14.00
C SER A 251 22.39 -0.80 -14.18
N GLU A 252 21.74 0.03 -13.38
CA GLU A 252 20.30 0.29 -13.51
C GLU A 252 19.99 1.07 -14.79
N PHE A 253 20.80 2.07 -15.11
CA PHE A 253 20.72 2.74 -16.40
C PHE A 253 20.91 1.75 -17.56
N LEU A 254 21.93 0.91 -17.51
CA LEU A 254 22.18 -0.11 -18.52
C LEU A 254 20.94 -0.98 -18.79
N TRP A 255 20.30 -1.46 -17.74
CA TRP A 255 19.15 -2.35 -17.89
C TRP A 255 17.93 -1.61 -18.46
N ILE A 256 17.73 -0.37 -18.07
CA ILE A 256 16.62 0.45 -18.58
C ILE A 256 16.88 0.84 -20.03
N ASP A 257 18.06 1.34 -20.36
CA ASP A 257 18.43 1.79 -21.72
C ASP A 257 18.35 0.62 -22.72
N ALA A 258 18.82 -0.56 -22.33
CA ALA A 258 18.72 -1.75 -23.16
C ALA A 258 17.25 -2.11 -23.47
N TRP A 259 16.38 -2.14 -22.48
CA TRP A 259 14.96 -2.44 -22.68
C TRP A 259 14.19 -1.30 -23.33
N ASP A 260 14.62 -0.05 -23.18
CA ASP A 260 14.07 1.11 -23.91
C ASP A 260 14.38 1.01 -25.41
N GLU A 261 15.63 0.65 -25.77
CA GLU A 261 16.00 0.37 -27.17
C GLU A 261 15.20 -0.82 -27.71
N PHE A 262 15.07 -1.91 -26.96
CA PHE A 262 14.25 -3.05 -27.39
C PHE A 262 12.81 -2.65 -27.70
N LYS A 263 12.19 -1.87 -26.81
CA LYS A 263 10.81 -1.41 -27.01
C LYS A 263 10.67 -0.53 -28.25
N THR A 264 11.61 0.40 -28.43
CA THR A 264 11.61 1.32 -29.59
C THR A 264 11.85 0.54 -30.90
N MET A 265 12.84 -0.35 -30.91
CA MET A 265 13.14 -1.23 -32.04
C MET A 265 11.92 -2.06 -32.47
N MET A 266 11.22 -2.67 -31.52
CA MET A 266 10.02 -3.47 -31.81
C MET A 266 8.90 -2.60 -32.39
N TYR A 267 8.71 -1.39 -31.88
CA TYR A 267 7.72 -0.46 -32.42
C TYR A 267 8.06 -0.01 -33.83
N ASP A 268 9.32 0.31 -34.12
CA ASP A 268 9.78 0.74 -35.44
C ASP A 268 9.63 -0.37 -36.50
N ARG A 269 9.74 -1.63 -36.06
CA ARG A 269 9.59 -2.80 -36.97
C ARG A 269 8.13 -3.18 -37.21
N THR A 270 7.27 -3.04 -36.23
CA THR A 270 5.90 -3.59 -36.29
C THR A 270 4.82 -2.52 -36.45
N GLY A 271 5.11 -1.27 -36.10
CA GLY A 271 4.11 -0.22 -35.92
C GLY A 271 3.19 -0.44 -34.70
N GLU A 272 3.46 -1.47 -33.90
CA GLU A 272 2.65 -1.84 -32.73
C GLU A 272 3.43 -1.69 -31.42
N HIS A 273 2.73 -1.27 -30.37
CA HIS A 273 3.31 -1.27 -29.02
C HIS A 273 3.47 -2.70 -28.48
N LEU A 274 4.43 -2.86 -27.54
CA LEU A 274 4.64 -4.15 -26.90
C LEU A 274 3.33 -4.67 -26.27
N LYS A 275 3.06 -5.95 -26.48
CA LYS A 275 1.87 -6.61 -25.93
C LYS A 275 2.04 -6.85 -24.43
N GLY A 276 0.94 -6.89 -23.68
CA GLY A 276 0.91 -7.06 -22.23
C GLY A 276 1.27 -8.46 -21.73
N PHE A 277 2.36 -9.05 -22.23
CA PHE A 277 2.95 -10.27 -21.67
C PHE A 277 4.42 -10.05 -21.34
N PRO A 278 5.03 -10.87 -20.45
CA PRO A 278 6.44 -10.71 -20.13
C PRO A 278 7.35 -11.11 -21.29
N TYR A 279 8.16 -10.17 -21.77
CA TYR A 279 9.28 -10.46 -22.68
C TYR A 279 10.44 -10.99 -21.87
N TRP A 280 10.87 -12.21 -22.15
CA TRP A 280 11.80 -12.96 -21.30
C TRP A 280 13.01 -13.44 -22.11
N ALA A 281 14.10 -12.67 -22.05
CA ALA A 281 15.31 -12.95 -22.86
C ALA A 281 15.96 -14.32 -22.50
N ASP A 282 15.84 -14.78 -21.25
CA ASP A 282 16.36 -16.12 -20.92
C ASP A 282 15.59 -17.24 -21.63
N SER A 283 14.31 -17.05 -22.01
CA SER A 283 13.57 -18.04 -22.78
C SER A 283 14.05 -18.16 -24.23
N TRP A 284 14.69 -17.11 -24.74
CA TRP A 284 15.28 -17.14 -26.09
C TRP A 284 16.58 -17.95 -26.12
N ARG A 285 17.22 -18.21 -25.00
CA ARG A 285 18.40 -19.08 -24.90
C ARG A 285 18.11 -20.54 -25.25
N ASP A 286 16.84 -20.92 -25.26
CA ASP A 286 16.41 -22.25 -25.71
C ASP A 286 16.66 -22.44 -27.21
N PHE A 287 16.80 -21.35 -27.99
CA PHE A 287 17.20 -21.40 -29.40
C PHE A 287 18.71 -21.67 -29.51
N PRO A 288 19.14 -22.69 -30.30
CA PRO A 288 20.55 -23.04 -30.43
C PRO A 288 21.44 -21.87 -30.89
N GLU A 289 20.88 -21.01 -31.71
CA GLU A 289 21.58 -19.85 -32.27
C GLU A 289 21.88 -18.79 -31.20
N VAL A 290 20.98 -18.60 -30.24
CA VAL A 290 21.20 -17.72 -29.07
C VAL A 290 22.25 -18.34 -28.14
N GLU A 291 22.16 -19.64 -27.87
CA GLU A 291 23.15 -20.33 -27.03
C GLU A 291 24.57 -20.23 -27.63
N HIS A 292 24.67 -20.22 -28.95
CA HIS A 292 25.94 -20.00 -29.65
C HIS A 292 26.51 -18.59 -29.39
N LEU A 293 25.64 -17.56 -29.36
CA LEU A 293 26.01 -16.18 -28.98
C LEU A 293 26.44 -16.10 -27.51
N VAL A 294 25.70 -16.74 -26.60
CA VAL A 294 25.99 -16.79 -25.16
C VAL A 294 27.37 -17.38 -24.86
N ARG A 295 27.78 -18.43 -25.59
CA ARG A 295 29.08 -19.06 -25.43
C ARG A 295 30.27 -18.26 -25.95
N ARG A 296 30.01 -17.20 -26.73
CA ARG A 296 31.07 -16.31 -27.23
C ARG A 296 31.49 -15.34 -26.15
N ARG A 297 32.76 -15.05 -26.07
CA ARG A 297 33.28 -13.99 -25.22
C ARG A 297 32.98 -12.64 -25.92
N LEU A 298 31.97 -11.94 -25.46
CA LEU A 298 31.65 -10.61 -25.96
C LEU A 298 32.71 -9.59 -25.52
N PRO A 299 32.93 -8.52 -26.29
CA PRO A 299 33.66 -7.35 -25.82
C PRO A 299 33.02 -6.83 -24.53
N LEU A 300 33.83 -6.23 -23.66
CA LEU A 300 33.31 -5.57 -22.45
C LEU A 300 32.64 -4.25 -22.85
N LEU A 301 31.48 -3.98 -22.26
CA LEU A 301 30.88 -2.67 -22.37
C LEU A 301 31.73 -1.68 -21.56
N GLU A 302 32.04 -0.57 -22.18
CA GLU A 302 32.76 0.53 -21.55
C GLU A 302 31.77 1.52 -20.91
N ARG A 303 32.26 2.29 -19.95
CA ARG A 303 31.50 3.39 -19.37
C ARG A 303 31.96 4.70 -19.97
N ASP A 304 31.01 5.52 -20.39
CA ASP A 304 31.28 6.90 -20.77
C ASP A 304 31.91 7.66 -19.59
N ALA A 305 32.99 8.36 -19.84
CA ALA A 305 33.77 9.02 -18.80
C ALA A 305 33.04 10.23 -18.16
N VAL A 306 32.06 10.81 -18.84
CA VAL A 306 31.31 11.99 -18.40
C VAL A 306 30.06 11.59 -17.66
N THR A 307 29.26 10.71 -18.25
CA THR A 307 27.96 10.29 -17.70
C THR A 307 28.07 9.12 -16.73
N GLY A 308 29.15 8.34 -16.79
CA GLY A 308 29.33 7.10 -16.06
C GLY A 308 28.41 5.96 -16.50
N ARG A 309 27.60 6.16 -17.55
CA ARG A 309 26.69 5.16 -18.10
C ARG A 309 27.43 4.18 -19.01
N TYR A 310 26.94 2.95 -19.13
CA TYR A 310 27.46 2.01 -20.09
C TYR A 310 27.06 2.39 -21.51
N GLU A 311 28.02 2.31 -22.44
CA GLU A 311 27.77 2.48 -23.86
C GLU A 311 27.46 1.14 -24.52
N PRO A 312 26.48 1.07 -25.42
CA PRO A 312 26.20 -0.13 -26.18
C PRO A 312 27.35 -0.43 -27.14
N LEU A 313 27.64 -1.72 -27.36
CA LEU A 313 28.60 -2.15 -28.36
C LEU A 313 28.14 -1.71 -29.77
N GLY A 314 29.04 -1.64 -30.69
CA GLY A 314 28.74 -1.44 -32.11
C GLY A 314 27.88 -2.57 -32.68
N ASN A 315 27.75 -2.60 -34.00
CA ASN A 315 26.97 -3.63 -34.66
C ASN A 315 27.55 -5.03 -34.44
N MET A 316 26.66 -6.00 -34.29
CA MET A 316 27.06 -7.40 -34.23
C MET A 316 27.80 -7.79 -35.51
N PRO A 317 28.96 -8.48 -35.46
CA PRO A 317 29.66 -8.95 -36.65
C PRO A 317 28.76 -9.80 -37.54
N ALA A 318 28.69 -9.51 -38.83
CA ALA A 318 27.81 -10.21 -39.76
C ALA A 318 28.04 -11.74 -39.78
N VAL A 319 29.27 -12.17 -39.59
CA VAL A 319 29.65 -13.61 -39.46
C VAL A 319 29.07 -14.29 -38.23
N TRP A 320 28.53 -13.54 -37.26
CA TRP A 320 27.88 -14.09 -36.05
C TRP A 320 26.36 -14.19 -36.22
N MET A 321 25.79 -13.50 -37.20
CA MET A 321 24.37 -13.57 -37.49
C MET A 321 24.06 -14.92 -38.17
N PRO A 322 23.17 -15.75 -37.61
CA PRO A 322 22.76 -17.00 -38.24
C PRO A 322 21.94 -16.73 -39.51
N SER A 323 21.91 -17.66 -40.43
CA SER A 323 21.08 -17.56 -41.64
C SER A 323 19.60 -17.89 -41.38
N ARG A 324 19.32 -18.56 -40.27
CA ARG A 324 17.96 -18.95 -39.82
C ARG A 324 18.00 -19.28 -38.34
N VAL A 325 16.82 -19.36 -37.71
CA VAL A 325 16.67 -19.84 -36.34
C VAL A 325 15.83 -21.13 -36.29
N THR A 326 16.09 -21.96 -35.30
CA THR A 326 15.43 -23.26 -35.13
C THR A 326 14.60 -23.26 -33.87
N ARG A 327 13.27 -23.31 -34.02
CA ARG A 327 12.33 -23.27 -32.88
C ARG A 327 12.56 -24.47 -31.93
N PRO A 328 12.78 -24.22 -30.63
CA PRO A 328 12.94 -25.28 -29.65
C PRO A 328 11.59 -25.95 -29.33
N ARG A 329 11.65 -27.20 -28.87
CA ARG A 329 10.46 -27.89 -28.37
C ARG A 329 10.17 -27.44 -26.94
N ILE A 330 8.90 -27.17 -26.65
CA ILE A 330 8.45 -26.88 -25.30
C ILE A 330 8.15 -28.21 -24.59
N ASP A 331 8.73 -28.37 -23.41
CA ASP A 331 8.50 -29.55 -22.57
C ASP A 331 6.98 -29.69 -22.27
N PRO A 332 6.35 -30.83 -22.65
CA PRO A 332 4.93 -31.08 -22.41
C PRO A 332 4.55 -31.15 -20.92
N GLU A 333 5.50 -31.46 -20.04
CA GLU A 333 5.25 -31.60 -18.60
C GLU A 333 5.18 -30.25 -17.86
N LEU A 334 5.54 -29.14 -18.51
CA LEU A 334 5.45 -27.83 -17.90
C LEU A 334 3.97 -27.41 -17.66
N PRO A 335 3.69 -26.64 -16.60
CA PRO A 335 2.37 -26.06 -16.36
C PRO A 335 1.91 -25.21 -17.56
N GLU A 336 0.61 -25.22 -17.88
CA GLU A 336 0.07 -24.59 -19.10
C GLU A 336 0.34 -23.08 -19.16
N TRP A 337 0.30 -22.39 -18.01
CA TRP A 337 0.63 -20.97 -17.95
C TRP A 337 2.08 -20.71 -18.41
N LYS A 338 3.02 -21.59 -18.04
CA LYS A 338 4.43 -21.47 -18.42
C LYS A 338 4.62 -21.78 -19.91
N LYS A 339 3.97 -22.82 -20.42
CA LYS A 339 3.94 -23.15 -21.86
C LYS A 339 3.37 -21.99 -22.70
N SER A 340 2.30 -21.36 -22.24
CA SER A 340 1.72 -20.18 -22.90
C SER A 340 2.69 -19.02 -22.96
N HIS A 341 3.43 -18.74 -21.90
CA HIS A 341 4.46 -17.69 -21.90
C HIS A 341 5.63 -18.01 -22.82
N LEU A 342 6.11 -19.26 -22.82
CA LEU A 342 7.18 -19.69 -23.73
C LEU A 342 6.76 -19.59 -25.19
N ARG A 343 5.54 -20.06 -25.57
CA ARG A 343 5.04 -19.95 -26.94
C ARG A 343 5.10 -18.50 -27.43
N ARG A 344 4.55 -17.56 -26.67
CA ARG A 344 4.54 -16.12 -27.02
C ARG A 344 5.94 -15.53 -27.15
N ASN A 345 6.86 -15.92 -26.28
CA ASN A 345 8.25 -15.45 -26.36
C ASN A 345 8.97 -16.05 -27.56
N TYR A 346 8.71 -17.32 -27.92
CA TYR A 346 9.29 -17.95 -29.10
C TYR A 346 8.71 -17.33 -30.39
N ASP A 347 7.39 -17.08 -30.44
CA ASP A 347 6.76 -16.41 -31.57
C ASP A 347 7.36 -15.00 -31.80
N ALA A 348 7.56 -14.24 -30.71
CA ALA A 348 8.18 -12.91 -30.81
C ALA A 348 9.64 -12.98 -31.27
N PHE A 349 10.39 -13.97 -30.80
CA PHE A 349 11.77 -14.16 -31.23
C PHE A 349 11.87 -14.60 -32.69
N GLU A 350 11.10 -15.59 -33.12
CA GLU A 350 11.10 -16.05 -34.50
C GLU A 350 10.74 -14.96 -35.52
N ALA A 351 9.80 -14.10 -35.12
CA ALA A 351 9.37 -12.99 -35.99
C ALA A 351 10.45 -11.90 -36.16
N HIS A 352 11.34 -11.72 -35.18
CA HIS A 352 12.27 -10.58 -35.10
C HIS A 352 13.69 -10.98 -34.64
N TRP A 353 14.11 -12.20 -34.91
CA TRP A 353 15.33 -12.78 -34.35
C TRP A 353 16.60 -12.01 -34.72
N GLU A 354 16.69 -11.44 -35.91
CA GLU A 354 17.86 -10.65 -36.34
C GLU A 354 18.04 -9.42 -35.45
N ASP A 355 16.98 -8.66 -35.26
CA ASP A 355 16.98 -7.47 -34.44
C ASP A 355 17.20 -7.80 -32.96
N ILE A 356 16.57 -8.89 -32.47
CA ILE A 356 16.71 -9.32 -31.07
C ILE A 356 18.12 -9.80 -30.78
N LEU A 357 18.76 -10.54 -31.69
CA LEU A 357 20.16 -10.96 -31.54
C LEU A 357 21.12 -9.77 -31.60
N ALA A 358 20.92 -8.85 -32.53
CA ALA A 358 21.70 -7.62 -32.63
C ALA A 358 21.59 -6.76 -31.35
N TRP A 359 20.37 -6.60 -30.81
CA TRP A 359 20.11 -5.93 -29.55
C TRP A 359 20.78 -6.63 -28.36
N ALA A 360 20.64 -7.95 -28.28
CA ALA A 360 21.25 -8.74 -27.19
C ALA A 360 22.78 -8.66 -27.20
N TYR A 361 23.39 -8.61 -28.38
CA TYR A 361 24.82 -8.39 -28.55
C TYR A 361 25.23 -7.00 -28.11
N ARG A 362 24.58 -5.97 -28.64
CA ARG A 362 24.90 -4.55 -28.36
C ARG A 362 24.91 -4.23 -26.88
N TRP A 363 23.96 -4.75 -26.15
CA TRP A 363 23.79 -4.48 -24.71
C TRP A 363 24.43 -5.53 -23.81
N GLY A 364 25.03 -6.57 -24.37
CA GLY A 364 25.63 -7.64 -23.57
C GLY A 364 24.64 -8.34 -22.66
N VAL A 365 23.39 -8.53 -23.12
CA VAL A 365 22.27 -9.02 -22.29
C VAL A 365 22.55 -10.36 -21.62
N TYR A 366 23.35 -11.20 -22.23
CA TYR A 366 23.72 -12.52 -21.72
C TYR A 366 25.06 -12.54 -20.97
N THR A 367 25.59 -11.37 -20.61
CA THR A 367 26.79 -11.24 -19.77
C THR A 367 26.42 -11.12 -18.28
N ASP A 368 27.42 -11.09 -17.41
CA ASP A 368 27.25 -10.92 -15.97
C ASP A 368 26.70 -9.53 -15.58
N LEU A 369 26.71 -8.57 -16.51
CA LEU A 369 26.10 -7.24 -16.30
C LEU A 369 24.58 -7.30 -16.16
N PHE A 370 23.93 -8.35 -16.72
CA PHE A 370 22.49 -8.56 -16.61
C PHE A 370 22.19 -9.78 -15.74
N PRO A 371 21.79 -9.62 -14.48
CA PRO A 371 21.24 -10.72 -13.70
C PRO A 371 19.92 -11.24 -14.31
N ALA A 372 19.58 -12.49 -14.10
CA ALA A 372 18.39 -13.14 -14.69
C ALA A 372 17.09 -12.32 -14.48
N SER A 373 16.97 -11.70 -13.30
CA SER A 373 15.83 -10.82 -13.00
C SER A 373 15.79 -9.52 -13.85
N ARG A 374 16.84 -9.17 -14.57
CA ARG A 374 16.90 -7.99 -15.47
C ARG A 374 16.80 -8.37 -16.95
N ARG A 375 16.79 -9.66 -17.25
CA ARG A 375 16.56 -10.21 -18.60
C ARG A 375 15.06 -10.44 -18.88
N LYS A 376 14.17 -9.81 -18.11
CA LYS A 376 12.73 -9.92 -18.27
C LYS A 376 12.06 -8.56 -18.10
N LEU A 377 11.25 -8.17 -19.09
CA LEU A 377 10.44 -6.97 -19.08
C LEU A 377 8.95 -7.33 -19.02
N GLU A 378 8.25 -6.89 -17.99
CA GLU A 378 6.79 -6.95 -17.86
C GLU A 378 6.21 -5.60 -18.29
N TRP A 379 5.83 -5.49 -19.57
CA TRP A 379 5.27 -4.26 -20.13
C TRP A 379 3.79 -4.15 -19.78
N GLN A 380 3.42 -3.14 -19.01
CA GLN A 380 2.05 -2.81 -18.62
C GLN A 380 1.74 -1.32 -18.90
N ALA A 381 2.54 -0.67 -19.72
CA ALA A 381 2.43 0.76 -20.01
C ALA A 381 1.68 1.05 -21.32
N GLN A 382 1.05 0.03 -21.91
CA GLN A 382 0.21 0.14 -23.12
C GLN A 382 0.91 0.89 -24.27
N ASP A 383 0.37 2.04 -24.69
CA ASP A 383 0.82 2.89 -25.79
C ASP A 383 1.92 3.90 -25.43
N THR A 384 2.48 3.85 -24.23
CA THR A 384 3.62 4.68 -23.83
C THR A 384 4.79 4.47 -24.79
N LYS A 385 5.41 5.56 -25.25
CA LYS A 385 6.41 5.50 -26.33
C LYS A 385 7.73 4.91 -25.88
N ARG A 386 8.21 5.28 -24.71
CA ARG A 386 9.51 4.90 -24.19
C ARG A 386 9.40 4.26 -22.82
N LEU A 387 10.38 3.42 -22.46
CA LEU A 387 10.47 2.88 -21.11
C LEU A 387 10.73 4.00 -20.07
N TRP A 388 11.51 5.01 -20.46
CA TRP A 388 11.76 6.20 -19.65
C TRP A 388 10.51 7.08 -19.41
N ASP A 389 9.44 6.91 -20.17
CA ASP A 389 8.15 7.60 -19.92
C ASP A 389 7.26 6.84 -18.91
N THR A 390 7.81 5.83 -18.23
CA THR A 390 7.04 4.93 -17.36
C THR A 390 7.47 5.01 -15.89
N LEU A 391 6.63 4.45 -15.02
CA LEU A 391 7.05 4.04 -13.68
C LEU A 391 7.58 2.61 -13.72
N MET A 392 8.77 2.42 -13.20
CA MET A 392 9.43 1.12 -13.22
C MET A 392 9.64 0.56 -11.82
N HIS A 393 9.57 -0.76 -11.72
CA HIS A 393 9.91 -1.51 -10.53
C HIS A 393 10.86 -2.66 -10.86
N PHE A 394 11.99 -2.71 -10.18
CA PHE A 394 12.89 -3.84 -10.25
C PHE A 394 12.45 -4.91 -9.25
N ARG A 395 11.92 -5.99 -9.78
CA ARG A 395 11.41 -7.13 -9.01
C ARG A 395 12.32 -8.33 -9.17
N PRO A 396 12.30 -9.30 -8.24
CA PRO A 396 12.97 -10.58 -8.46
C PRO A 396 12.49 -11.29 -9.73
N SER A 397 11.24 -11.06 -10.13
CA SER A 397 10.64 -11.67 -11.33
C SER A 397 10.90 -10.91 -12.63
N GLY A 398 11.48 -9.71 -12.61
CA GLY A 398 11.70 -8.90 -13.80
C GLY A 398 11.57 -7.39 -13.57
N ILE A 399 11.78 -6.61 -14.62
CA ILE A 399 11.47 -5.18 -14.67
C ILE A 399 9.99 -5.05 -15.01
N ARG A 400 9.23 -4.37 -14.18
CA ARG A 400 7.85 -4.04 -14.48
C ARG A 400 7.74 -2.56 -14.83
N ALA A 401 7.22 -2.25 -16.01
CA ALA A 401 6.94 -0.91 -16.48
C ALA A 401 5.43 -0.67 -16.52
N LYS A 402 4.98 0.44 -15.97
CA LYS A 402 3.58 0.90 -15.97
C LYS A 402 3.48 2.33 -16.45
N ARG A 403 2.31 2.73 -16.96
CA ARG A 403 2.03 4.16 -17.20
C ARG A 403 2.31 4.98 -15.94
N ALA A 404 2.82 6.19 -16.11
CA ALA A 404 3.11 7.13 -15.04
C ALA A 404 1.84 7.86 -14.54
N THR A 405 0.75 7.13 -14.32
CA THR A 405 -0.51 7.68 -13.80
C THR A 405 -0.64 7.49 -12.29
N TYR A 406 -0.30 6.32 -11.80
CA TYR A 406 -0.33 6.02 -10.36
C TYR A 406 0.74 5.00 -9.97
N VAL A 407 1.19 5.09 -8.73
CA VAL A 407 2.22 4.26 -8.13
C VAL A 407 1.60 2.98 -7.54
N PRO A 408 2.23 1.80 -7.70
CA PRO A 408 1.84 0.60 -6.95
C PRO A 408 1.98 0.81 -5.44
N ALA A 409 1.33 -0.06 -4.65
CA ALA A 409 1.44 -0.02 -3.20
C ALA A 409 2.89 0.06 -2.75
N LEU A 410 3.19 1.03 -1.90
CA LEU A 410 4.43 1.03 -1.15
C LEU A 410 4.46 -0.23 -0.29
N VAL A 411 5.55 -0.97 -0.39
CA VAL A 411 5.80 -2.15 0.44
C VAL A 411 6.95 -1.84 1.39
N ALA A 412 7.00 -2.49 2.53
CA ALA A 412 8.01 -2.28 3.56
C ALA A 412 9.39 -2.82 3.13
N ILE A 413 9.90 -2.34 2.00
CA ILE A 413 11.21 -2.69 1.43
C ILE A 413 12.04 -1.41 1.20
N THR A 414 13.32 -1.61 1.02
CA THR A 414 14.32 -0.55 0.87
C THR A 414 14.36 0.11 -0.52
N GLN A 415 13.54 -0.36 -1.47
CA GLN A 415 13.52 0.17 -2.84
C GLN A 415 12.14 0.72 -3.17
N THR A 416 12.13 1.87 -3.86
CA THR A 416 10.91 2.50 -4.33
C THR A 416 10.79 2.43 -5.86
N SER A 417 9.71 2.98 -6.41
CA SER A 417 9.51 3.13 -7.85
C SER A 417 10.59 3.99 -8.47
N ILE A 418 11.00 3.64 -9.67
CA ILE A 418 11.82 4.50 -10.54
C ILE A 418 10.86 5.34 -11.37
N VAL A 419 11.03 6.65 -11.30
CA VAL A 419 10.32 7.62 -12.13
C VAL A 419 11.16 7.83 -13.39
N GLY A 420 10.74 7.23 -14.50
CA GLY A 420 11.55 7.25 -15.71
C GLY A 420 11.76 8.67 -16.25
N SER A 421 10.73 9.53 -16.26
CA SER A 421 10.83 10.93 -16.71
C SER A 421 11.78 11.79 -15.88
N ARG A 422 12.16 11.34 -14.68
CA ARG A 422 13.13 12.01 -13.80
C ARG A 422 14.46 11.24 -13.70
N GLU A 423 14.57 10.09 -14.36
CA GLU A 423 15.76 9.21 -14.35
C GLU A 423 16.27 8.86 -12.95
N ARG A 424 15.38 8.78 -11.97
CA ARG A 424 15.70 8.51 -10.56
C ARG A 424 14.60 7.75 -9.83
N ARG A 425 14.90 7.32 -8.63
CA ARG A 425 13.91 6.78 -7.70
C ARG A 425 13.06 7.89 -7.11
N MET A 426 11.87 7.54 -6.68
CA MET A 426 11.06 8.44 -5.85
C MET A 426 11.78 8.75 -4.55
N SER A 427 11.75 10.02 -4.16
CA SER A 427 12.33 10.46 -2.89
C SER A 427 11.48 10.05 -1.68
N PRO A 428 12.05 10.06 -0.45
CA PRO A 428 11.28 9.88 0.77
C PRO A 428 10.10 10.86 0.89
N LEU A 429 10.29 12.13 0.50
CA LEU A 429 9.26 13.16 0.55
C LEU A 429 8.11 12.88 -0.43
N GLU A 430 8.43 12.57 -1.69
CA GLU A 430 7.43 12.16 -2.69
C GLU A 430 6.67 10.91 -2.24
N THR A 431 7.36 10.00 -1.57
CA THR A 431 6.76 8.78 -1.00
C THR A 431 5.84 9.11 0.18
N ALA A 432 6.17 10.13 0.99
CA ALA A 432 5.32 10.63 2.07
C ALA A 432 4.04 11.29 1.52
N ARG A 433 4.16 12.09 0.46
CA ARG A 433 3.01 12.67 -0.25
C ARG A 433 2.03 11.61 -0.76
N LEU A 434 2.53 10.42 -1.18
CA LEU A 434 1.67 9.27 -1.56
C LEU A 434 0.84 8.72 -0.40
N GLN A 435 1.27 8.91 0.85
CA GLN A 435 0.48 8.56 2.04
C GLN A 435 -0.45 9.69 2.49
N GLY A 436 -0.40 10.86 1.83
CA GLY A 436 -1.16 12.06 2.19
C GLY A 436 -0.52 12.86 3.32
N LEU A 437 0.76 12.63 3.62
CA LEU A 437 1.53 13.42 4.60
C LEU A 437 1.98 14.74 3.96
N PRO A 438 1.98 15.85 4.73
CA PRO A 438 2.45 17.15 4.26
C PRO A 438 3.99 17.18 4.19
N ASP A 439 4.53 18.11 3.41
CA ASP A 439 5.99 18.29 3.27
C ASP A 439 6.68 18.69 4.59
N SER A 440 5.91 19.24 5.54
CA SER A 440 6.39 19.56 6.89
C SER A 440 6.48 18.36 7.83
N PHE A 441 6.08 17.15 7.39
CA PHE A 441 6.16 15.95 8.22
C PHE A 441 7.62 15.58 8.50
N VAL A 442 7.94 15.39 9.80
CA VAL A 442 9.32 15.21 10.26
C VAL A 442 9.70 13.72 10.27
N PHE A 443 10.76 13.39 9.56
CA PHE A 443 11.49 12.14 9.75
C PHE A 443 12.82 12.49 10.47
N PRO A 444 13.02 12.10 11.74
CA PRO A 444 14.27 12.28 12.43
C PRO A 444 15.44 11.69 11.66
N ASP A 445 16.68 12.05 12.02
CA ASP A 445 17.88 11.54 11.36
C ASP A 445 17.87 10.01 11.26
N GLN A 446 17.59 9.53 10.05
CA GLN A 446 17.49 8.11 9.72
C GLN A 446 17.79 7.87 8.24
N LYS A 447 18.25 6.64 7.94
CA LYS A 447 18.52 6.26 6.55
C LYS A 447 17.22 6.25 5.72
N PRO A 448 17.23 6.67 4.44
CA PRO A 448 16.06 6.64 3.54
C PRO A 448 15.33 5.29 3.51
N ALA A 449 16.08 4.18 3.64
CA ALA A 449 15.51 2.84 3.71
C ALA A 449 14.55 2.63 4.90
N ALA A 450 14.81 3.26 6.05
CA ALA A 450 13.93 3.23 7.20
C ALA A 450 12.63 3.99 6.90
N THR A 451 12.74 5.18 6.30
CA THR A 451 11.60 5.99 5.88
C THR A 451 10.71 5.23 4.88
N TYR A 452 11.28 4.59 3.85
CA TYR A 452 10.50 3.79 2.91
C TYR A 452 9.80 2.61 3.58
N LYS A 453 10.47 1.93 4.54
CA LYS A 453 9.86 0.84 5.32
C LYS A 453 8.68 1.34 6.14
N GLN A 454 8.83 2.46 6.83
CA GLN A 454 7.78 3.09 7.65
C GLN A 454 6.59 3.53 6.80
N LEU A 455 6.84 4.20 5.68
CA LEU A 455 5.79 4.59 4.72
C LEU A 455 5.11 3.36 4.09
N GLY A 456 5.86 2.28 3.85
CA GLY A 456 5.31 1.01 3.38
C GLY A 456 4.39 0.33 4.40
N ASN A 457 4.67 0.45 5.70
CA ASN A 457 3.83 -0.06 6.79
C ASN A 457 2.66 0.87 7.13
N GLY A 458 2.83 2.18 6.93
CA GLY A 458 1.84 3.19 7.30
C GLY A 458 0.51 3.05 6.55
N VAL A 459 -0.54 3.70 7.04
CA VAL A 459 -1.85 3.80 6.39
C VAL A 459 -1.95 5.11 5.58
N ALA A 460 -2.69 5.08 4.47
CA ALA A 460 -2.94 6.28 3.68
C ALA A 460 -4.00 7.15 4.36
N ILE A 461 -3.65 8.39 4.67
CA ILE A 461 -4.50 9.34 5.43
C ILE A 461 -5.86 9.53 4.76
N GLY A 462 -5.89 9.78 3.44
CA GLY A 462 -7.16 9.97 2.73
C GLY A 462 -8.07 8.75 2.75
N ALA A 463 -7.50 7.53 2.73
CA ALA A 463 -8.29 6.30 2.86
C ALA A 463 -8.90 6.17 4.27
N VAL A 464 -8.11 6.40 5.32
CA VAL A 464 -8.59 6.38 6.71
C VAL A 464 -9.66 7.43 6.93
N GLN A 465 -9.43 8.67 6.48
CA GLN A 465 -10.39 9.77 6.58
C GLN A 465 -11.72 9.41 5.90
N HIS A 466 -11.67 8.92 4.68
CA HIS A 466 -12.86 8.52 3.94
C HIS A 466 -13.64 7.42 4.68
N ILE A 467 -12.98 6.34 5.07
CA ILE A 467 -13.58 5.19 5.76
C ILE A 467 -14.18 5.61 7.10
N PHE A 468 -13.44 6.36 7.92
CA PHE A 468 -13.90 6.81 9.24
C PHE A 468 -15.12 7.72 9.11
N ARG A 469 -15.07 8.72 8.21
CA ARG A 469 -16.20 9.61 7.95
C ARG A 469 -17.44 8.85 7.48
N GLN A 470 -17.31 7.95 6.50
CA GLN A 470 -18.43 7.15 5.99
C GLN A 470 -19.02 6.25 7.08
N HIS A 471 -18.19 5.70 7.96
CA HIS A 471 -18.65 4.90 9.08
C HIS A 471 -19.49 5.71 10.05
N LEU A 472 -19.01 6.87 10.50
CA LEU A 472 -19.74 7.74 11.43
C LEU A 472 -21.08 8.23 10.84
N LEU A 473 -21.11 8.51 9.54
CA LEU A 473 -22.35 8.93 8.85
C LEU A 473 -23.32 7.75 8.66
N ARG A 474 -22.83 6.55 8.35
CA ARG A 474 -23.68 5.34 8.25
C ARG A 474 -24.36 5.02 9.59
N ASP A 475 -23.61 5.09 10.67
CA ASP A 475 -24.08 4.70 12.00
C ASP A 475 -24.55 5.92 12.83
N ALA A 476 -24.82 7.07 12.17
CA ALA A 476 -25.19 8.31 12.83
C ALA A 476 -26.42 8.19 13.75
N ALA A 477 -27.41 7.40 13.34
CA ALA A 477 -28.60 7.15 14.16
C ALA A 477 -28.27 6.38 15.46
N ILE A 478 -27.33 5.43 15.39
CA ILE A 478 -26.87 4.68 16.57
C ILE A 478 -26.10 5.60 17.51
N LEU A 479 -25.07 6.27 16.98
CA LEU A 479 -24.17 7.13 17.73
C LEU A 479 -24.90 8.32 18.41
N SER A 480 -25.89 8.90 17.72
CA SER A 480 -26.64 10.04 18.24
C SER A 480 -27.69 9.68 19.27
N ASN A 481 -28.14 8.43 19.34
CA ASN A 481 -29.28 7.99 20.14
C ASN A 481 -28.91 7.05 21.28
N TYR A 482 -27.65 6.96 21.69
CA TYR A 482 -27.22 6.09 22.78
C TYR A 482 -28.06 6.24 24.07
N GLN A 483 -28.44 7.47 24.40
CA GLN A 483 -29.25 7.74 25.59
C GLN A 483 -30.70 7.31 25.41
N SER A 484 -31.30 7.53 24.24
CA SER A 484 -32.67 7.13 23.93
C SER A 484 -32.82 5.64 23.69
N ASP A 485 -31.79 5.00 23.20
CA ASP A 485 -31.75 3.56 22.94
C ASP A 485 -31.43 2.74 24.21
N ASN A 486 -31.27 3.41 25.37
CA ASN A 486 -30.92 2.80 26.68
C ASN A 486 -29.69 1.86 26.58
N VAL A 487 -28.65 2.31 25.85
CA VAL A 487 -27.39 1.58 25.79
C VAL A 487 -26.64 1.77 27.08
N GLU A 488 -26.37 0.67 27.77
CA GLU A 488 -25.68 0.61 29.05
C GLU A 488 -24.38 -0.18 28.92
N LEU A 489 -23.44 0.11 29.81
CA LEU A 489 -22.28 -0.73 30.01
C LEU A 489 -22.65 -2.03 30.74
N PRO A 490 -21.83 -3.08 30.71
CA PRO A 490 -22.10 -4.32 31.45
C PRO A 490 -22.33 -4.14 32.95
N ASN A 491 -21.84 -3.05 33.52
CA ASN A 491 -22.04 -2.69 34.95
C ASN A 491 -23.35 -1.93 35.20
N GLY A 492 -24.17 -1.68 34.19
CA GLY A 492 -25.45 -0.96 34.28
C GLY A 492 -25.33 0.57 34.28
N GLU A 493 -24.15 1.13 33.99
CA GLU A 493 -23.97 2.58 33.84
C GLU A 493 -24.37 3.06 32.46
N PRO A 494 -24.84 4.32 32.32
CA PRO A 494 -25.10 4.91 31.00
C PRO A 494 -23.85 4.91 30.12
N TYR A 495 -23.97 4.42 28.92
CA TYR A 495 -22.83 4.23 28.00
C TYR A 495 -22.28 5.54 27.44
N ASP A 496 -23.09 6.56 27.24
CA ASP A 496 -22.67 7.84 26.64
C ASP A 496 -23.19 9.07 27.43
N PRO A 497 -22.84 9.20 28.73
CA PRO A 497 -23.36 10.26 29.57
C PRO A 497 -22.99 11.66 29.07
N ASP A 498 -21.86 11.76 28.38
CA ASP A 498 -21.29 13.02 27.87
C ASP A 498 -21.70 13.35 26.43
N GLY A 499 -22.47 12.51 25.76
CA GLY A 499 -22.93 12.72 24.37
C GLY A 499 -21.81 12.70 23.34
N VAL A 500 -20.79 11.87 23.53
CA VAL A 500 -19.64 11.74 22.62
C VAL A 500 -20.05 11.18 21.26
N GLY A 501 -21.00 10.24 21.23
CA GLY A 501 -21.52 9.67 19.99
C GLY A 501 -22.08 10.76 19.06
N LYS A 502 -22.89 11.69 19.61
CA LYS A 502 -23.42 12.84 18.85
C LYS A 502 -22.28 13.74 18.32
N ARG A 503 -21.28 14.04 19.17
CA ARG A 503 -20.12 14.86 18.74
C ARG A 503 -19.29 14.20 17.63
N LEU A 504 -19.16 12.88 17.63
CA LEU A 504 -18.51 12.13 16.55
C LEU A 504 -19.25 12.32 15.21
N VAL A 505 -20.59 12.24 15.22
CA VAL A 505 -21.42 12.48 14.02
C VAL A 505 -21.26 13.92 13.53
N GLU A 506 -21.34 14.91 14.44
CA GLU A 506 -21.13 16.33 14.10
C GLU A 506 -19.73 16.58 13.53
N ALA A 507 -18.70 15.94 14.07
CA ALA A 507 -17.35 16.01 13.52
C ALA A 507 -17.31 15.44 12.09
N ALA A 508 -17.95 14.30 11.83
CA ALA A 508 -18.01 13.72 10.49
C ALA A 508 -18.74 14.60 9.46
N GLN A 509 -19.74 15.36 9.90
CA GLN A 509 -20.44 16.32 9.04
C GLN A 509 -19.59 17.54 8.69
N LYS A 510 -18.76 18.01 9.63
CA LYS A 510 -17.94 19.23 9.52
C LYS A 510 -16.54 18.99 8.95
N THR A 511 -15.98 17.82 9.17
CA THR A 511 -14.58 17.50 8.78
C THR A 511 -14.56 16.70 7.49
N GLY A 512 -14.32 17.39 6.40
CA GLY A 512 -14.07 16.79 5.08
C GLY A 512 -12.56 16.69 4.77
N PRO A 513 -12.22 16.27 3.55
CA PRO A 513 -10.83 16.16 3.11
C PRO A 513 -10.04 17.46 3.16
N ALA A 514 -10.68 18.59 2.84
CA ALA A 514 -10.07 19.91 2.89
C ALA A 514 -9.67 20.31 4.31
N GLU A 515 -10.54 20.04 5.29
CA GLU A 515 -10.28 20.30 6.71
C GLU A 515 -9.13 19.43 7.23
N VAL A 516 -9.05 18.14 6.84
CA VAL A 516 -7.94 17.25 7.18
C VAL A 516 -6.63 17.77 6.57
N LYS A 517 -6.61 18.11 5.28
CA LYS A 517 -5.44 18.69 4.62
C LYS A 517 -4.97 19.98 5.30
N LYS A 518 -5.91 20.88 5.61
CA LYS A 518 -5.63 22.13 6.32
C LYS A 518 -5.08 21.89 7.73
N PHE A 519 -5.65 20.92 8.45
CA PHE A 519 -5.15 20.52 9.77
C PHE A 519 -3.69 20.06 9.68
N LEU A 520 -3.37 19.15 8.77
CA LEU A 520 -2.02 18.61 8.60
C LEU A 520 -0.98 19.69 8.30
N ILE A 521 -1.29 20.60 7.37
CA ILE A 521 -0.38 21.71 7.01
C ILE A 521 -0.12 22.63 8.21
N ASN A 522 -1.12 22.89 9.06
CA ASN A 522 -1.02 23.86 10.15
C ASN A 522 -0.47 23.28 11.47
N HIS A 523 -0.56 21.97 11.70
CA HIS A 523 -0.30 21.34 13.00
C HIS A 523 0.88 20.38 12.99
N VAL A 524 1.35 19.96 11.81
CA VAL A 524 2.60 19.19 11.70
C VAL A 524 3.76 20.20 11.61
N PRO A 525 4.82 20.06 12.43
CA PRO A 525 5.88 21.06 12.53
C PRO A 525 6.54 21.38 11.20
N ALA A 526 6.62 22.66 10.85
CA ALA A 526 7.43 23.15 9.74
C ALA A 526 8.90 23.21 10.19
N ILE A 527 9.61 22.12 10.09
CA ILE A 527 11.06 22.11 10.24
C ILE A 527 11.65 22.07 8.83
N GLU A 528 12.54 23.02 8.50
CA GLU A 528 13.34 22.91 7.28
C GLU A 528 14.21 21.67 7.38
N GLN A 529 13.79 20.60 6.72
CA GLN A 529 14.56 19.36 6.63
C GLN A 529 15.56 19.50 5.50
N ASP A 530 16.83 19.69 5.85
CA ASP A 530 17.92 19.63 4.89
C ASP A 530 18.29 18.16 4.61
N TRP A 531 17.56 17.54 3.68
CA TRP A 531 17.82 16.18 3.22
C TRP A 531 19.19 15.99 2.57
N ARG A 532 19.95 17.09 2.33
CA ARG A 532 21.25 17.08 1.68
C ARG A 532 22.38 16.62 2.61
N ASN A 533 22.14 16.53 3.92
CA ASN A 533 23.16 16.15 4.91
C ASN A 533 23.06 14.72 5.43
N VAL A 534 22.20 13.87 4.88
CA VAL A 534 22.02 12.47 5.31
C VAL A 534 22.82 11.54 4.40
N GLY A 535 24.14 11.70 4.38
CA GLY A 535 24.98 10.83 3.55
C GLY A 535 26.48 11.14 3.66
N ASN A 536 27.06 10.97 4.84
CA ASN A 536 28.49 10.68 4.97
C ASN A 536 28.68 9.44 5.84
#